data_f32a7dca992841c0f7418f7e4f9aa93b
#
_entry.id   f32a7dca992841c0f7418f7e4f9aa93b
#
_cell.length_a   1.000
_cell.length_b   1.000
_cell.length_c   1.000
_cell.angle_alpha   90.00
_cell.angle_beta   90.00
_cell.angle_gamma   90.00
#
_symmetry.space_group_name_H-M   'P 1'
#
loop_
_entity.id
_entity.type
_entity.pdbx_description
1 polymer ?
#
loop_
_entity_poly.entity_id
_entity_poly.type
_entity_poly.pdbx_seq_one_letter_code
_entity_poly.pdbx_strand_id
1 'polypeptide(L)'
;MKRYFNDKEKVYSKIINMLCKYQGLSKKELLSILKDESCRYLFFLLVNKYECYDLDILKRDFPSVNKNNMKNNIKKAKEKLLLNKHIRDMYFEAEEVIDRAK
;
A
#
# COMPACT_ATOMS: atom_id res chain seq x y z
N MET A 1 -11.09 20.28 8.47
CA MET A 1 -11.45 19.74 7.18
C MET A 1 -10.23 19.48 6.31
N LYS A 2 -9.49 20.50 5.97
CA LYS A 2 -8.25 20.34 5.19
C LYS A 2 -7.25 19.41 5.87
N ARG A 3 -7.27 19.40 7.20
CA ARG A 3 -6.37 18.59 8.01
C ARG A 3 -6.53 17.09 7.73
N TYR A 4 -7.76 16.63 7.49
CA TYR A 4 -8.00 15.21 7.24
C TYR A 4 -7.41 14.75 5.92
N PHE A 5 -7.57 15.56 4.87
CA PHE A 5 -6.99 15.24 3.57
C PHE A 5 -5.47 15.23 3.65
N ASN A 6 -4.90 16.23 4.33
CA ASN A 6 -3.46 16.31 4.51
C ASN A 6 -2.93 15.12 5.29
N ASP A 7 -3.68 14.69 6.31
CA ASP A 7 -3.27 13.56 7.12
C ASP A 7 -3.23 12.26 6.32
N LYS A 8 -4.24 12.00 5.50
CA LYS A 8 -4.25 10.82 4.64
C LYS A 8 -3.09 10.82 3.66
N GLU A 9 -2.85 11.95 3.00
CA GLU A 9 -1.76 12.08 2.06
C GLU A 9 -0.42 11.95 2.74
N LYS A 10 -0.26 12.52 3.93
CA LYS A 10 0.96 12.40 4.72
C LYS A 10 1.23 10.95 5.10
N VAL A 11 0.23 10.23 5.56
CA VAL A 11 0.38 8.82 5.95
C VAL A 11 0.71 7.99 4.72
N TYR A 12 0.04 8.22 3.62
CA TYR A 12 0.32 7.53 2.36
C TYR A 12 1.76 7.74 1.91
N SER A 13 2.21 9.01 1.87
CA SER A 13 3.57 9.35 1.48
C SER A 13 4.59 8.74 2.43
N LYS A 14 4.29 8.73 3.72
CA LYS A 14 5.15 8.15 4.74
C LYS A 14 5.31 6.65 4.54
N ILE A 15 4.22 5.95 4.23
CA ILE A 15 4.26 4.51 3.95
C ILE A 15 5.17 4.24 2.75
N ILE A 16 4.99 4.99 1.67
CA ILE A 16 5.83 4.84 0.47
C ILE A 16 7.30 5.09 0.81
N ASN A 17 7.59 6.17 1.52
CA ASN A 17 8.96 6.51 1.88
C ASN A 17 9.62 5.45 2.75
N MET A 18 8.87 4.89 3.69
CA MET A 18 9.37 3.84 4.57
C MET A 18 9.67 2.56 3.81
N LEU A 19 8.77 2.16 2.91
CA LEU A 19 8.98 0.99 2.10
C LEU A 19 10.18 1.16 1.18
N CYS A 20 10.34 2.35 0.59
CA CYS A 20 11.49 2.68 -0.23
C CYS A 20 12.78 2.56 0.58
N LYS A 21 12.80 3.17 1.76
CA LYS A 21 13.98 3.19 2.62
C LYS A 21 14.35 1.78 3.07
N TYR A 22 13.36 0.99 3.46
CA TYR A 22 13.57 -0.38 3.91
C TYR A 22 14.14 -1.25 2.79
N GLN A 23 13.63 -1.09 1.57
CA GLN A 23 14.05 -1.88 0.42
C GLN A 23 15.25 -1.28 -0.32
N GLY A 24 15.68 -0.08 0.04
CA GLY A 24 16.74 0.59 -0.67
C GLY A 24 16.36 1.01 -2.08
N LEU A 25 15.12 1.44 -2.27
CA LEU A 25 14.57 1.78 -3.58
C LEU A 25 14.17 3.26 -3.64
N SER A 26 14.17 3.80 -4.86
CA SER A 26 13.52 5.09 -5.11
C SER A 26 12.01 4.90 -5.23
N LYS A 27 11.26 6.00 -5.16
CA LYS A 27 9.80 5.93 -5.36
C LYS A 27 9.46 5.34 -6.72
N LYS A 28 10.19 5.74 -7.77
CA LYS A 28 9.98 5.23 -9.12
C LYS A 28 10.17 3.73 -9.21
N GLU A 29 11.22 3.24 -8.55
CA GLU A 29 11.49 1.81 -8.52
C GLU A 29 10.41 1.05 -7.75
N LEU A 30 9.95 1.59 -6.62
CA LEU A 30 8.87 0.98 -5.85
C LEU A 30 7.59 0.92 -6.67
N LEU A 31 7.21 2.00 -7.33
CA LEU A 31 6.01 2.01 -8.16
C LEU A 31 6.10 1.01 -9.32
N SER A 32 7.31 0.80 -9.84
CA SER A 32 7.54 -0.20 -10.88
C SER A 32 7.28 -1.61 -10.34
N ILE A 33 7.75 -1.90 -9.13
CA ILE A 33 7.48 -3.18 -8.46
C ILE A 33 5.99 -3.38 -8.21
N LEU A 34 5.29 -2.32 -7.83
CA LEU A 34 3.86 -2.37 -7.54
C LEU A 34 2.99 -2.54 -8.77
N LYS A 35 3.58 -2.58 -9.96
CA LYS A 35 2.86 -2.99 -11.17
C LYS A 35 2.56 -4.48 -11.15
N ASP A 36 3.36 -5.26 -10.44
CA ASP A 36 3.06 -6.66 -10.21
C ASP A 36 1.81 -6.77 -9.33
N GLU A 37 0.85 -7.56 -9.76
CA GLU A 37 -0.44 -7.70 -9.07
C GLU A 37 -0.30 -8.09 -7.61
N SER A 38 0.54 -9.08 -7.31
CA SER A 38 0.69 -9.58 -5.95
C SER A 38 1.21 -8.50 -5.01
N CYS A 39 2.23 -7.75 -5.46
CA CYS A 39 2.82 -6.67 -4.67
C CYS A 39 1.83 -5.52 -4.51
N ARG A 40 1.10 -5.20 -5.57
CA ARG A 40 0.11 -4.13 -5.56
C ARG A 40 -1.02 -4.44 -4.58
N TYR A 41 -1.49 -5.68 -4.54
CA TYR A 41 -2.53 -6.08 -3.60
C TYR A 41 -2.08 -5.90 -2.15
N LEU A 42 -0.85 -6.28 -1.86
CA LEU A 42 -0.30 -6.10 -0.51
C LEU A 42 -0.21 -4.62 -0.14
N PHE A 43 0.22 -3.79 -1.07
CA PHE A 43 0.29 -2.36 -0.85
C PHE A 43 -1.09 -1.76 -0.57
N PHE A 44 -2.09 -2.15 -1.37
CA PHE A 44 -3.45 -1.67 -1.17
C PHE A 44 -4.00 -2.11 0.20
N LEU A 45 -3.67 -3.31 0.62
CA LEU A 45 -4.08 -3.80 1.93
C LEU A 45 -3.43 -2.97 3.05
N LEU A 46 -2.17 -2.59 2.89
CA LEU A 46 -1.49 -1.72 3.85
C LEU A 46 -2.14 -0.34 3.94
N VAL A 47 -2.42 0.29 2.80
CA VAL A 47 -3.04 1.62 2.83
C VAL A 47 -4.45 1.56 3.43
N ASN A 48 -5.16 0.46 3.23
CA ASN A 48 -6.45 0.26 3.86
C ASN A 48 -6.33 0.13 5.37
N LYS A 49 -5.34 -0.62 5.84
CA LYS A 49 -5.11 -0.82 7.27
C LYS A 49 -4.81 0.48 8.01
N TYR A 50 -3.97 1.33 7.42
CA TYR A 50 -3.57 2.58 8.05
C TYR A 50 -4.52 3.73 7.76
N GLU A 51 -5.69 3.40 7.21
CA GLU A 51 -6.78 4.37 6.97
C GLU A 51 -6.38 5.55 6.09
N CYS A 52 -5.38 5.34 5.24
CA CYS A 52 -4.97 6.35 4.26
C CYS A 52 -5.44 5.99 2.85
N TYR A 53 -6.40 5.09 2.76
CA TYR A 53 -7.01 4.72 1.49
C TYR A 53 -7.80 5.91 0.94
N ASP A 54 -7.39 6.38 -0.22
CA ASP A 54 -8.07 7.46 -0.93
C ASP A 54 -7.87 7.21 -2.42
N LEU A 55 -8.99 7.00 -3.13
CA LEU A 55 -8.94 6.63 -4.54
C LEU A 55 -8.26 7.71 -5.38
N ASP A 56 -8.49 8.99 -5.07
CA ASP A 56 -7.89 10.08 -5.82
C ASP A 56 -6.37 10.10 -5.67
N ILE A 57 -5.87 9.86 -4.47
CA ILE A 57 -4.43 9.77 -4.22
C ILE A 57 -3.84 8.57 -4.97
N LEU A 58 -4.52 7.43 -4.91
CA LEU A 58 -4.05 6.21 -5.58
C LEU A 58 -4.06 6.33 -7.09
N LYS A 59 -5.04 7.02 -7.67
CA LYS A 59 -5.08 7.25 -9.10
C LYS A 59 -3.93 8.09 -9.62
N ARG A 60 -3.37 8.95 -8.77
CA ARG A 60 -2.20 9.74 -9.13
C ARG A 60 -1.01 8.83 -9.44
N ASP A 61 -0.82 7.78 -8.63
CA ASP A 61 0.30 6.85 -8.79
C ASP A 61 -0.07 5.60 -9.61
N PHE A 62 -1.35 5.23 -9.61
CA PHE A 62 -1.88 4.07 -10.32
C PHE A 62 -3.08 4.47 -11.16
N PRO A 63 -2.86 5.10 -12.31
CA PRO A 63 -3.97 5.68 -13.11
C PRO A 63 -5.04 4.70 -13.56
N SER A 64 -4.70 3.41 -13.65
CA SER A 64 -5.65 2.39 -14.11
C SER A 64 -6.60 1.89 -13.03
N VAL A 65 -6.39 2.27 -11.76
CA VAL A 65 -7.26 1.79 -10.69
C VAL A 65 -8.60 2.52 -10.71
N ASN A 66 -9.64 1.80 -10.32
CA ASN A 66 -10.97 2.37 -10.13
C ASN A 66 -11.60 1.72 -8.91
N LYS A 67 -12.75 2.24 -8.49
CA LYS A 67 -13.41 1.81 -7.26
C LYS A 67 -13.69 0.30 -7.25
N ASN A 68 -14.15 -0.24 -8.37
CA ASN A 68 -14.49 -1.66 -8.46
C ASN A 68 -13.24 -2.53 -8.39
N ASN A 69 -12.18 -2.14 -9.11
CA ASN A 69 -10.92 -2.86 -9.07
C ASN A 69 -10.31 -2.85 -7.68
N MET A 70 -10.41 -1.74 -6.98
CA MET A 70 -9.87 -1.63 -5.63
C MET A 70 -10.53 -2.59 -4.66
N LYS A 71 -11.85 -2.69 -4.69
CA LYS A 71 -12.58 -3.63 -3.83
C LYS A 71 -12.13 -5.06 -4.09
N ASN A 72 -12.04 -5.44 -5.37
CA ASN A 72 -11.63 -6.78 -5.75
C ASN A 72 -10.17 -7.04 -5.36
N ASN A 73 -9.30 -6.06 -5.55
CA ASN A 73 -7.90 -6.20 -5.22
C ASN A 73 -7.67 -6.40 -3.72
N ILE A 74 -8.38 -5.64 -2.90
CA ILE A 74 -8.29 -5.78 -1.44
C ILE A 74 -8.82 -7.13 -1.01
N LYS A 75 -9.94 -7.57 -1.58
CA LYS A 75 -10.51 -8.88 -1.28
C LYS A 75 -9.53 -10.00 -1.62
N LYS A 76 -8.92 -9.95 -2.80
CA LYS A 76 -7.93 -10.92 -3.23
C LYS A 76 -6.70 -10.92 -2.34
N ALA A 77 -6.27 -9.73 -1.91
CA ALA A 77 -5.12 -9.62 -1.01
C ALA A 77 -5.40 -10.31 0.32
N LYS A 78 -6.59 -10.12 0.88
CA LYS A 78 -6.98 -10.78 2.13
C LYS A 78 -7.01 -12.29 1.97
N GLU A 79 -7.52 -12.79 0.85
CA GLU A 79 -7.53 -14.22 0.57
C GLU A 79 -6.10 -14.77 0.48
N LYS A 80 -5.22 -14.07 -0.21
CA LYS A 80 -3.82 -14.48 -0.35
C LYS A 80 -3.09 -14.50 0.99
N LEU A 81 -3.40 -13.56 1.88
CA LEU A 81 -2.83 -13.55 3.22
C LEU A 81 -3.17 -14.83 3.97
N LEU A 82 -4.39 -15.34 3.81
CA LEU A 82 -4.82 -16.55 4.49
C LEU A 82 -4.19 -17.80 3.89
N LEU A 83 -3.96 -17.81 2.57
CA LEU A 83 -3.55 -19.02 1.85
C LEU A 83 -2.06 -19.13 1.57
N ASN A 84 -1.33 -18.03 1.61
CA ASN A 84 0.08 -18.00 1.22
C ASN A 84 0.94 -17.46 2.34
N LYS A 85 1.73 -18.34 2.96
CA LYS A 85 2.58 -17.97 4.08
C LYS A 85 3.62 -16.92 3.70
N HIS A 86 4.23 -17.04 2.52
CA HIS A 86 5.26 -16.10 2.07
C HIS A 86 4.71 -14.68 1.96
N ILE A 87 3.53 -14.55 1.36
CA ILE A 87 2.86 -13.25 1.22
C ILE A 87 2.49 -12.69 2.59
N ARG A 88 2.00 -13.54 3.49
CA ARG A 88 1.65 -13.15 4.85
C ARG A 88 2.88 -12.63 5.60
N ASP A 89 4.01 -13.32 5.48
CA ASP A 89 5.25 -12.91 6.15
C ASP A 89 5.74 -11.58 5.63
N MET A 90 5.67 -11.36 4.31
CA MET A 90 6.03 -10.08 3.70
C MET A 90 5.14 -8.94 4.20
N TYR A 91 3.84 -9.20 4.31
CA TYR A 91 2.89 -8.20 4.78
C TYR A 91 3.17 -7.80 6.23
N PHE A 92 3.38 -8.79 7.11
CA PHE A 92 3.66 -8.52 8.52
C PHE A 92 5.00 -7.82 8.71
N GLU A 93 5.99 -8.13 7.89
CA GLU A 93 7.26 -7.43 7.91
C GLU A 93 7.09 -5.97 7.54
N ALA A 94 6.30 -5.68 6.51
CA ALA A 94 6.01 -4.31 6.10
C ALA A 94 5.26 -3.55 7.21
N GLU A 95 4.28 -4.18 7.86
CA GLU A 95 3.57 -3.58 8.98
C GLU A 95 4.53 -3.21 10.12
N GLU A 96 5.45 -4.11 10.43
CA GLU A 96 6.42 -3.88 11.50
C GLU A 96 7.30 -2.68 11.19
N VAL A 97 7.76 -2.56 9.96
CA VAL A 97 8.57 -1.41 9.52
C VAL A 97 7.79 -0.11 9.70
N ILE A 98 6.53 -0.09 9.28
CA ILE A 98 5.69 1.10 9.37
C ILE A 98 5.41 1.45 10.83
N ASP A 99 5.09 0.46 11.65
CA ASP A 99 4.75 0.67 13.06
C ASP A 99 5.93 1.20 13.86
N ARG A 100 7.14 0.74 13.57
CA ARG A 100 8.35 1.23 14.25
C ARG A 100 8.63 2.70 13.99
N ALA A 101 8.20 3.19 12.85
CA ALA A 101 8.49 4.56 12.45
C ALA A 101 7.43 5.57 12.88
N LYS A 102 6.38 5.12 13.53
CA LYS A 102 5.34 6.01 14.05
C LYS A 102 5.78 6.78 15.28
#